data_7b2b56b4e9681cd3919796986cfde52c
#
_entry.id   7b2b56b4e9681cd3919796986cfde52c
#
_cell.length_a   1.000
_cell.length_b   1.000
_cell.length_c   1.000
_cell.angle_alpha   90.00
_cell.angle_beta   90.00
_cell.angle_gamma   90.00
#
_symmetry.space_group_name_H-M   'P 1'
#
loop_
_entity.id
_entity.type
_entity.pdbx_description
1 polymer ?
#
loop_
_entity_poly.entity_id
_entity_poly.type
_entity_poly.pdbx_seq_one_letter_code
_entity_poly.pdbx_strand_id
1 'polypeptide(L)'
;MSSEYLESEIFCMGTNIIQRVYGFNARKTIKEVENEMKRLEALMNFYKDSSEIGILNSYGFEKEVKLSRDVFYIIKKAKYFSEISQGAFDISLAPVIELWGVFTKHERVPLEKEIKEKISLVSYNNLILNEGENTVKFSKENMKIDLGGIAKGYAADRATQIYKQNNVNAAFINLGGNVMVFGEKPDNSDWSVGVQEPFKSRGEIIGVANITNESVVTSGNYVRYFEDKGVKYHHIIDPRTGYPADSNLMSVTVISQNSMEGDALSTAAFVLGDKEGMQLIKNYGAKAIFITKDKKVKITSNMRQDFYLIEDNGFEYCSEVGL
;
A
#
# COMPACT_ATOMS: atom_id res chain seq x y z
N MET A 1 -15.56 22.28 -20.59
CA MET A 1 -15.21 22.42 -19.15
C MET A 1 -13.82 23.05 -19.08
N SER A 2 -13.50 23.86 -18.06
CA SER A 2 -12.16 24.43 -17.93
C SER A 2 -11.13 23.33 -17.78
N SER A 3 -10.09 23.34 -18.61
CA SER A 3 -8.94 22.45 -18.49
C SER A 3 -8.01 22.83 -17.34
N GLU A 4 -8.33 23.90 -16.63
CA GLU A 4 -7.54 24.38 -15.50
C GLU A 4 -7.73 23.50 -14.27
N TYR A 5 -6.62 23.14 -13.65
CA TYR A 5 -6.56 22.47 -12.35
C TYR A 5 -5.76 23.30 -11.35
N LEU A 6 -5.97 23.05 -10.09
CA LEU A 6 -5.06 23.45 -9.03
C LEU A 6 -4.27 22.26 -8.55
N GLU A 7 -2.99 22.48 -8.29
CA GLU A 7 -2.08 21.46 -7.76
C GLU A 7 -1.60 21.85 -6.36
N SER A 8 -1.40 20.89 -5.51
CA SER A 8 -0.68 21.06 -4.23
C SER A 8 0.23 19.88 -3.95
N GLU A 9 1.27 20.17 -3.19
CA GLU A 9 2.21 19.18 -2.67
C GLU A 9 2.40 19.41 -1.17
N ILE A 10 2.29 18.34 -0.38
CA ILE A 10 2.60 18.35 1.05
C ILE A 10 3.41 17.12 1.41
N PHE A 11 4.25 17.22 2.45
CA PHE A 11 4.86 16.05 3.07
C PHE A 11 4.00 15.60 4.24
N CYS A 12 3.45 14.38 4.15
CA CYS A 12 2.58 13.79 5.14
C CYS A 12 2.61 12.25 5.02
N MET A 13 2.34 11.52 6.10
CA MET A 13 2.35 10.04 6.13
C MET A 13 3.69 9.44 5.62
N GLY A 14 4.80 10.12 5.91
CA GLY A 14 6.14 9.69 5.53
C GLY A 14 6.46 9.76 4.03
N THR A 15 5.70 10.54 3.25
CA THR A 15 5.91 10.69 1.81
C THR A 15 5.46 12.06 1.30
N ASN A 16 5.87 12.42 0.08
CA ASN A 16 5.28 13.54 -0.64
C ASN A 16 3.92 13.11 -1.20
N ILE A 17 2.91 13.92 -0.91
CA ILE A 17 1.55 13.78 -1.43
C ILE A 17 1.31 14.89 -2.42
N ILE A 18 1.05 14.53 -3.67
CA ILE A 18 0.75 15.47 -4.75
C ILE A 18 -0.70 15.24 -5.16
N GLN A 19 -1.48 16.32 -5.28
CA GLN A 19 -2.84 16.26 -5.81
C GLN A 19 -3.09 17.32 -6.86
N ARG A 20 -3.89 16.96 -7.88
CA ARG A 20 -4.45 17.85 -8.92
C ARG A 20 -5.95 17.75 -8.86
N VAL A 21 -6.61 18.90 -8.79
CA VAL A 21 -8.07 18.95 -8.66
C VAL A 21 -8.64 19.91 -9.71
N TYR A 22 -9.61 19.42 -10.46
CA TYR A 22 -10.29 20.15 -11.52
C TYR A 22 -11.68 20.60 -11.06
N GLY A 23 -12.04 21.84 -11.37
CA GLY A 23 -13.36 22.36 -11.10
C GLY A 23 -13.39 23.55 -10.14
N PHE A 24 -14.55 24.15 -10.00
CA PHE A 24 -14.74 25.42 -9.29
C PHE A 24 -14.33 25.35 -7.81
N ASN A 25 -14.57 24.22 -7.15
CA ASN A 25 -14.29 24.03 -5.72
C ASN A 25 -12.85 23.55 -5.43
N ALA A 26 -11.97 23.50 -6.45
CA ALA A 26 -10.63 22.88 -6.34
C ALA A 26 -9.82 23.38 -5.13
N ARG A 27 -9.73 24.71 -4.92
CA ARG A 27 -8.96 25.31 -3.82
C ARG A 27 -9.45 24.87 -2.42
N LYS A 28 -10.77 24.88 -2.22
CA LYS A 28 -11.39 24.43 -0.97
C LYS A 28 -11.13 22.94 -0.74
N THR A 29 -11.36 22.14 -1.77
CA THR A 29 -11.23 20.69 -1.74
C THR A 29 -9.79 20.25 -1.44
N ILE A 30 -8.80 20.87 -2.09
CA ILE A 30 -7.39 20.64 -1.81
C ILE A 30 -7.10 20.80 -0.32
N LYS A 31 -7.57 21.90 0.28
CA LYS A 31 -7.33 22.17 1.70
C LYS A 31 -8.01 21.16 2.64
N GLU A 32 -9.21 20.72 2.28
CA GLU A 32 -9.92 19.68 3.06
C GLU A 32 -9.19 18.34 2.99
N VAL A 33 -8.69 17.95 1.81
CA VAL A 33 -7.87 16.73 1.64
C VAL A 33 -6.58 16.83 2.45
N GLU A 34 -5.85 17.94 2.38
CA GLU A 34 -4.63 18.14 3.17
C GLU A 34 -4.87 18.03 4.68
N ASN A 35 -5.97 18.61 5.15
CA ASN A 35 -6.36 18.49 6.57
C ASN A 35 -6.70 17.04 6.95
N GLU A 36 -7.39 16.31 6.07
CA GLU A 36 -7.69 14.89 6.28
C GLU A 36 -6.43 14.04 6.31
N MET A 37 -5.45 14.28 5.42
CA MET A 37 -4.16 13.56 5.45
C MET A 37 -3.44 13.76 6.79
N LYS A 38 -3.39 15.01 7.28
CA LYS A 38 -2.79 15.33 8.59
C LYS A 38 -3.54 14.69 9.75
N ARG A 39 -4.87 14.65 9.68
CA ARG A 39 -5.71 13.99 10.69
C ARG A 39 -5.43 12.49 10.74
N LEU A 40 -5.39 11.83 9.58
CA LEU A 40 -5.12 10.40 9.47
C LEU A 40 -3.70 10.06 9.93
N GLU A 41 -2.70 10.86 9.57
CA GLU A 41 -1.34 10.69 10.07
C GLU A 41 -1.29 10.79 11.60
N ALA A 42 -1.97 11.76 12.19
CA ALA A 42 -2.00 11.92 13.66
C ALA A 42 -2.62 10.69 14.36
N LEU A 43 -3.62 10.04 13.76
CA LEU A 43 -4.26 8.85 14.31
C LEU A 43 -3.41 7.58 14.14
N MET A 44 -2.72 7.43 13.00
CA MET A 44 -2.11 6.18 12.57
C MET A 44 -0.58 6.14 12.69
N ASN A 45 0.06 7.23 13.13
CA ASN A 45 1.51 7.31 13.20
C ASN A 45 2.08 6.30 14.20
N PHE A 46 2.78 5.28 13.69
CA PHE A 46 3.41 4.22 14.48
C PHE A 46 4.46 4.76 15.48
N TYR A 47 5.19 5.81 15.12
CA TYR A 47 6.29 6.36 15.92
C TYR A 47 5.84 7.39 16.97
N LYS A 48 4.53 7.63 17.10
CA LYS A 48 3.98 8.63 18.01
C LYS A 48 3.13 7.97 19.09
N ASP A 49 3.62 7.94 20.32
CA ASP A 49 2.91 7.31 21.46
C ASP A 49 1.50 7.85 21.69
N SER A 50 1.24 9.10 21.32
CA SER A 50 -0.09 9.73 21.47
C SER A 50 -1.04 9.45 20.30
N SER A 51 -0.61 8.74 19.26
CA SER A 51 -1.51 8.27 18.21
C SER A 51 -2.37 7.09 18.70
N GLU A 52 -3.47 6.81 18.03
CA GLU A 52 -4.29 5.64 18.39
C GLU A 52 -3.52 4.34 18.24
N ILE A 53 -2.66 4.23 17.22
CA ILE A 53 -1.78 3.07 17.02
C ILE A 53 -0.70 3.00 18.11
N GLY A 54 -0.10 4.13 18.51
CA GLY A 54 0.84 4.17 19.63
C GLY A 54 0.21 3.74 20.94
N ILE A 55 -0.99 4.26 21.25
CA ILE A 55 -1.76 3.87 22.42
C ILE A 55 -2.11 2.37 22.39
N LEU A 56 -2.57 1.86 21.24
CA LEU A 56 -2.89 0.43 21.10
C LEU A 56 -1.64 -0.44 21.27
N ASN A 57 -0.51 -0.06 20.69
CA ASN A 57 0.76 -0.77 20.82
C ASN A 57 1.30 -0.76 22.26
N SER A 58 0.98 0.29 23.05
CA SER A 58 1.42 0.40 24.45
C SER A 58 0.53 -0.37 25.43
N TYR A 59 -0.77 -0.40 25.20
CA TYR A 59 -1.74 -0.89 26.19
C TYR A 59 -2.62 -2.04 25.71
N GLY A 60 -2.55 -2.42 24.41
CA GLY A 60 -3.46 -3.38 23.80
C GLY A 60 -3.40 -4.79 24.39
N PHE A 61 -2.30 -5.18 25.01
CA PHE A 61 -2.21 -6.44 25.74
C PHE A 61 -2.92 -6.36 27.12
N GLU A 62 -2.74 -5.27 27.84
CA GLU A 62 -3.29 -5.11 29.19
C GLU A 62 -4.81 -4.93 29.20
N LYS A 63 -5.33 -4.18 28.22
CA LYS A 63 -6.77 -3.82 28.17
C LYS A 63 -7.27 -3.65 26.73
N GLU A 64 -8.56 -3.66 26.56
CA GLU A 64 -9.19 -3.22 25.33
C GLU A 64 -8.95 -1.71 25.12
N VAL A 65 -8.52 -1.34 23.92
CA VAL A 65 -8.27 0.04 23.52
C VAL A 65 -9.36 0.48 22.56
N LYS A 66 -10.09 1.54 22.92
CA LYS A 66 -11.10 2.14 22.05
C LYS A 66 -10.43 2.98 20.99
N LEU A 67 -10.85 2.78 19.73
CA LEU A 67 -10.30 3.45 18.56
C LEU A 67 -11.39 4.26 17.86
N SER A 68 -10.97 5.24 17.07
CA SER A 68 -11.86 5.90 16.11
C SER A 68 -12.42 4.89 15.10
N ARG A 69 -13.53 5.26 14.46
CA ARG A 69 -14.13 4.42 13.41
C ARG A 69 -13.16 4.16 12.26
N ASP A 70 -12.35 5.15 11.89
CA ASP A 70 -11.37 5.04 10.82
C ASP A 70 -10.32 3.98 11.15
N VAL A 71 -9.64 4.11 12.28
CA VAL A 71 -8.55 3.20 12.67
C VAL A 71 -9.09 1.78 12.92
N PHE A 72 -10.22 1.64 13.59
CA PHE A 72 -10.87 0.34 13.78
C PHE A 72 -11.20 -0.34 12.44
N TYR A 73 -11.78 0.42 11.50
CA TYR A 73 -12.14 -0.08 10.18
C TYR A 73 -10.91 -0.57 9.40
N ILE A 74 -9.81 0.19 9.43
CA ILE A 74 -8.56 -0.19 8.78
C ILE A 74 -8.01 -1.48 9.38
N ILE A 75 -7.96 -1.60 10.72
CA ILE A 75 -7.48 -2.81 11.40
C ILE A 75 -8.36 -4.02 11.05
N LYS A 76 -9.69 -3.86 11.05
CA LYS A 76 -10.63 -4.91 10.65
C LYS A 76 -10.36 -5.38 9.21
N LYS A 77 -10.19 -4.44 8.28
CA LYS A 77 -9.87 -4.75 6.88
C LYS A 77 -8.48 -5.38 6.74
N ALA A 78 -7.49 -4.87 7.47
CA ALA A 78 -6.15 -5.44 7.48
C ALA A 78 -6.17 -6.90 7.95
N LYS A 79 -6.90 -7.22 9.01
CA LYS A 79 -7.09 -8.60 9.47
C LYS A 79 -7.72 -9.49 8.39
N TYR A 80 -8.75 -8.99 7.69
CA TYR A 80 -9.34 -9.69 6.56
C TYR A 80 -8.32 -9.98 5.45
N PHE A 81 -7.47 -9.00 5.07
CA PHE A 81 -6.42 -9.23 4.07
C PHE A 81 -5.34 -10.19 4.56
N SER A 82 -5.06 -10.20 5.87
CA SER A 82 -4.17 -11.20 6.47
C SER A 82 -4.75 -12.61 6.33
N GLU A 83 -6.04 -12.77 6.57
CA GLU A 83 -6.74 -14.05 6.45
C GLU A 83 -6.72 -14.58 5.00
N ILE A 84 -7.16 -13.79 4.03
CA ILE A 84 -7.24 -14.22 2.61
C ILE A 84 -5.86 -14.42 1.96
N SER A 85 -4.81 -13.75 2.46
CA SER A 85 -3.42 -13.93 2.01
C SER A 85 -2.67 -14.99 2.80
N GLN A 86 -3.34 -15.69 3.74
CA GLN A 86 -2.72 -16.71 4.61
C GLN A 86 -1.49 -16.18 5.36
N GLY A 87 -1.58 -14.93 5.81
CA GLY A 87 -0.52 -14.27 6.57
C GLY A 87 0.62 -13.67 5.74
N ALA A 88 0.53 -13.67 4.41
CA ALA A 88 1.52 -12.98 3.57
C ALA A 88 1.46 -11.44 3.71
N PHE A 89 0.31 -10.92 4.10
CA PHE A 89 0.13 -9.57 4.61
C PHE A 89 -0.27 -9.68 6.08
N ASP A 90 0.46 -9.04 6.99
CA ASP A 90 0.12 -9.04 8.42
C ASP A 90 0.58 -7.74 9.08
N ILE A 91 -0.38 -6.96 9.58
CA ILE A 91 -0.08 -5.69 10.27
C ILE A 91 0.61 -5.89 11.62
N SER A 92 0.59 -7.10 12.19
CA SER A 92 1.31 -7.41 13.44
C SER A 92 2.82 -7.58 13.26
N LEU A 93 3.34 -7.36 12.04
CA LEU A 93 4.76 -7.45 11.70
C LEU A 93 5.64 -6.36 12.34
N ALA A 94 5.04 -5.36 12.99
CA ALA A 94 5.74 -4.21 13.56
C ALA A 94 6.98 -4.54 14.42
N PRO A 95 6.99 -5.55 15.32
CA PRO A 95 8.17 -5.90 16.09
C PRO A 95 9.38 -6.35 15.25
N VAL A 96 9.11 -6.92 14.07
CA VAL A 96 10.16 -7.33 13.11
C VAL A 96 10.63 -6.11 12.30
N ILE A 97 9.72 -5.24 11.88
CA ILE A 97 10.06 -3.99 11.19
C ILE A 97 10.96 -3.10 12.06
N GLU A 98 10.63 -2.97 13.36
CA GLU A 98 11.48 -2.27 14.33
C GLU A 98 12.86 -2.91 14.46
N LEU A 99 12.94 -4.24 14.49
CA LEU A 99 14.20 -4.98 14.62
C LEU A 99 15.15 -4.74 13.43
N TRP A 100 14.61 -4.72 12.19
CA TRP A 100 15.35 -4.40 10.99
C TRP A 100 15.73 -2.92 10.89
N GLY A 101 15.09 -2.06 11.69
CA GLY A 101 15.28 -0.61 11.66
C GLY A 101 14.79 0.04 10.38
N VAL A 102 13.88 -0.62 9.66
CA VAL A 102 13.32 -0.14 8.40
C VAL A 102 12.79 1.30 8.55
N PHE A 103 13.19 2.18 7.62
CA PHE A 103 12.86 3.61 7.61
C PHE A 103 13.52 4.46 8.72
N THR A 104 14.48 3.92 9.45
CA THR A 104 15.22 4.65 10.48
C THR A 104 16.69 4.82 10.12
N LYS A 105 17.46 5.52 10.95
CA LYS A 105 18.93 5.60 10.82
C LYS A 105 19.65 4.38 11.42
N HIS A 106 18.91 3.37 11.87
CA HIS A 106 19.40 2.20 12.58
C HIS A 106 19.19 0.90 11.80
N GLU A 107 19.13 1.01 10.47
CA GLU A 107 19.02 -0.14 9.57
C GLU A 107 20.20 -1.10 9.78
N ARG A 108 19.88 -2.36 9.98
CA ARG A 108 20.86 -3.43 10.16
C ARG A 108 20.31 -4.78 9.75
N VAL A 109 21.18 -5.74 9.50
CA VAL A 109 20.79 -7.15 9.40
C VAL A 109 20.75 -7.75 10.81
N PRO A 110 19.57 -8.13 11.33
CA PRO A 110 19.46 -8.73 12.66
C PRO A 110 20.06 -10.12 12.73
N LEU A 111 20.42 -10.56 13.93
CA LEU A 111 20.81 -11.94 14.14
C LEU A 111 19.59 -12.89 14.02
N GLU A 112 19.81 -14.10 13.52
CA GLU A 112 18.75 -15.09 13.36
C GLU A 112 17.95 -15.34 14.66
N LYS A 113 18.65 -15.34 15.81
CA LYS A 113 18.00 -15.48 17.12
C LYS A 113 17.03 -14.34 17.42
N GLU A 114 17.41 -13.09 17.09
CA GLU A 114 16.56 -11.91 17.29
C GLU A 114 15.32 -11.98 16.39
N ILE A 115 15.50 -12.42 15.14
CA ILE A 115 14.39 -12.61 14.19
C ILE A 115 13.42 -13.67 14.71
N LYS A 116 13.92 -14.84 15.16
CA LYS A 116 13.10 -15.93 15.74
C LYS A 116 12.30 -15.47 16.97
N GLU A 117 12.89 -14.62 17.80
CA GLU A 117 12.19 -14.02 18.94
C GLU A 117 11.05 -13.10 18.47
N LYS A 118 11.34 -12.16 17.58
CA LYS A 118 10.34 -11.17 17.13
C LYS A 118 9.25 -11.76 16.25
N ILE A 119 9.58 -12.69 15.37
CA ILE A 119 8.58 -13.35 14.51
C ILE A 119 7.58 -14.15 15.31
N SER A 120 7.97 -14.67 16.48
CA SER A 120 7.04 -15.35 17.37
C SER A 120 5.90 -14.46 17.88
N LEU A 121 6.05 -13.12 17.82
CA LEU A 121 5.03 -12.14 18.21
C LEU A 121 4.04 -11.84 17.08
N VAL A 122 4.37 -12.25 15.85
CA VAL A 122 3.61 -11.91 14.65
C VAL A 122 2.49 -12.92 14.43
N SER A 123 1.26 -12.47 14.51
CA SER A 123 0.07 -13.20 14.08
C SER A 123 -1.16 -12.30 14.14
N TYR A 124 -1.83 -12.10 13.02
CA TYR A 124 -3.12 -11.41 12.96
C TYR A 124 -4.22 -12.10 13.80
N ASN A 125 -4.07 -13.39 14.09
CA ASN A 125 -5.00 -14.10 14.97
C ASN A 125 -4.97 -13.61 16.42
N ASN A 126 -3.88 -12.95 16.82
CA ASN A 126 -3.75 -12.36 18.15
C ASN A 126 -4.47 -10.99 18.27
N LEU A 127 -5.09 -10.48 17.19
CA LEU A 127 -5.93 -9.29 17.20
C LEU A 127 -7.37 -9.67 17.55
N ILE A 128 -7.82 -9.26 18.73
CA ILE A 128 -9.19 -9.44 19.20
C ILE A 128 -9.95 -8.14 18.95
N LEU A 129 -10.95 -8.19 18.08
CA LEU A 129 -11.76 -7.04 17.67
C LEU A 129 -13.15 -7.13 18.27
N ASN A 130 -13.64 -6.03 18.87
CA ASN A 130 -15.02 -5.87 19.29
C ASN A 130 -15.68 -4.79 18.43
N GLU A 131 -16.49 -5.22 17.47
CA GLU A 131 -17.16 -4.33 16.52
C GLU A 131 -18.21 -3.42 17.15
N GLY A 132 -18.89 -3.89 18.20
CA GLY A 132 -19.94 -3.11 18.87
C GLY A 132 -19.38 -1.87 19.56
N GLU A 133 -18.16 -1.95 20.09
CA GLU A 133 -17.52 -0.86 20.83
C GLU A 133 -16.37 -0.20 20.07
N ASN A 134 -15.96 -0.70 18.90
CA ASN A 134 -14.73 -0.32 18.18
C ASN A 134 -13.50 -0.43 19.08
N THR A 135 -13.35 -1.53 19.81
CA THR A 135 -12.17 -1.79 20.64
C THR A 135 -11.30 -2.90 20.03
N VAL A 136 -10.00 -2.79 20.27
CA VAL A 136 -9.01 -3.83 19.89
C VAL A 136 -8.21 -4.20 21.12
N LYS A 137 -7.93 -5.50 21.26
CA LYS A 137 -7.06 -6.06 22.29
C LYS A 137 -6.06 -7.01 21.64
N PHE A 138 -4.87 -7.10 22.20
CA PHE A 138 -3.87 -8.10 21.84
C PHE A 138 -3.95 -9.31 22.80
N SER A 139 -3.90 -10.52 22.25
CA SER A 139 -3.84 -11.74 23.08
C SER A 139 -2.41 -12.14 23.45
N LYS A 140 -1.41 -11.45 22.90
CA LYS A 140 0.02 -11.76 23.13
C LYS A 140 0.77 -10.51 23.59
N GLU A 141 1.54 -10.67 24.67
CA GLU A 141 2.38 -9.62 25.22
C GLU A 141 3.50 -9.23 24.24
N ASN A 142 3.89 -7.95 24.26
CA ASN A 142 4.90 -7.35 23.36
C ASN A 142 4.57 -7.41 21.85
N MET A 143 3.35 -7.78 21.50
CA MET A 143 2.82 -7.62 20.15
C MET A 143 2.64 -6.13 19.82
N LYS A 144 2.87 -5.76 18.57
CA LYS A 144 2.61 -4.42 18.03
C LYS A 144 2.07 -4.53 16.62
N ILE A 145 1.36 -3.49 16.17
CA ILE A 145 0.88 -3.39 14.79
C ILE A 145 1.42 -2.12 14.12
N ASP A 146 1.58 -2.19 12.80
CA ASP A 146 1.88 -1.07 11.91
C ASP A 146 0.92 -1.09 10.70
N LEU A 147 0.43 0.08 10.30
CA LEU A 147 -0.53 0.22 9.20
C LEU A 147 0.11 0.69 7.88
N GLY A 148 1.43 0.70 7.79
CA GLY A 148 2.17 1.25 6.64
C GLY A 148 1.82 0.62 5.29
N GLY A 149 1.39 -0.65 5.26
CA GLY A 149 0.99 -1.38 4.05
C GLY A 149 -0.49 -1.24 3.67
N ILE A 150 -1.28 -0.37 4.33
CA ILE A 150 -2.72 -0.20 4.06
C ILE A 150 -3.21 1.24 4.27
N ALA A 151 -2.51 2.02 5.09
CA ALA A 151 -2.96 3.34 5.50
C ALA A 151 -2.95 4.38 4.37
N LYS A 152 -1.98 4.28 3.44
CA LYS A 152 -1.92 5.20 2.29
C LYS A 152 -3.09 4.96 1.34
N GLY A 153 -3.44 3.71 1.11
CA GLY A 153 -4.62 3.34 0.35
C GLY A 153 -5.89 3.90 0.97
N TYR A 154 -6.07 3.72 2.28
CA TYR A 154 -7.23 4.32 2.98
C TYR A 154 -7.26 5.84 2.86
N ALA A 155 -6.13 6.51 2.98
CA ALA A 155 -6.05 7.96 2.83
C ALA A 155 -6.45 8.42 1.41
N ALA A 156 -6.07 7.68 0.36
CA ALA A 156 -6.50 7.95 -1.02
C ALA A 156 -8.02 7.76 -1.20
N ASP A 157 -8.60 6.74 -0.58
CA ASP A 157 -10.05 6.52 -0.58
C ASP A 157 -10.80 7.67 0.14
N ARG A 158 -10.24 8.16 1.25
CA ARG A 158 -10.78 9.33 1.96
C ARG A 158 -10.71 10.60 1.13
N ALA A 159 -9.59 10.83 0.40
CA ALA A 159 -9.49 11.94 -0.54
C ALA A 159 -10.57 11.87 -1.61
N THR A 160 -10.81 10.68 -2.18
CA THR A 160 -11.85 10.45 -3.19
C THR A 160 -13.25 10.78 -2.65
N GLN A 161 -13.55 10.42 -1.40
CA GLN A 161 -14.81 10.80 -0.76
C GLN A 161 -14.97 12.33 -0.64
N ILE A 162 -13.90 13.04 -0.28
CA ILE A 162 -13.89 14.51 -0.21
C ILE A 162 -14.09 15.13 -1.59
N TYR A 163 -13.41 14.59 -2.63
CA TYR A 163 -13.63 15.04 -4.02
C TYR A 163 -15.10 14.92 -4.43
N LYS A 164 -15.71 13.78 -4.14
CA LYS A 164 -17.13 13.54 -4.43
C LYS A 164 -18.06 14.49 -3.65
N GLN A 165 -17.83 14.70 -2.36
CA GLN A 165 -18.63 15.59 -1.51
C GLN A 165 -18.56 17.07 -1.94
N ASN A 166 -17.43 17.49 -2.51
CA ASN A 166 -17.23 18.83 -3.00
C ASN A 166 -17.63 19.02 -4.48
N ASN A 167 -18.24 18.03 -5.11
CA ASN A 167 -18.65 18.04 -6.51
C ASN A 167 -17.48 18.41 -7.46
N VAL A 168 -16.31 17.83 -7.19
CA VAL A 168 -15.14 17.93 -8.06
C VAL A 168 -15.40 17.14 -9.34
N ASN A 169 -15.01 17.68 -10.49
CA ASN A 169 -15.22 17.00 -11.78
C ASN A 169 -14.22 15.87 -12.00
N ALA A 170 -12.94 16.16 -11.70
CA ALA A 170 -11.85 15.21 -11.84
C ALA A 170 -10.74 15.53 -10.82
N ALA A 171 -10.05 14.52 -10.36
CA ALA A 171 -8.90 14.68 -9.48
C ALA A 171 -7.90 13.52 -9.64
N PHE A 172 -6.66 13.83 -9.29
CA PHE A 172 -5.56 12.89 -9.18
C PHE A 172 -4.89 13.13 -7.84
N ILE A 173 -4.58 12.06 -7.14
CA ILE A 173 -3.75 12.13 -5.93
C ILE A 173 -2.71 11.00 -5.94
N ASN A 174 -1.48 11.33 -5.54
CA ASN A 174 -0.36 10.39 -5.43
C ASN A 174 0.26 10.48 -4.03
N LEU A 175 0.17 9.41 -3.27
CA LEU A 175 0.73 9.27 -1.94
C LEU A 175 2.00 8.40 -2.02
N GLY A 176 3.08 8.95 -2.59
CA GLY A 176 4.36 8.25 -2.67
C GLY A 176 4.37 6.99 -3.53
N GLY A 177 3.59 6.97 -4.61
CA GLY A 177 3.44 5.84 -5.54
C GLY A 177 2.10 5.09 -5.41
N ASN A 178 1.32 5.36 -4.35
CA ASN A 178 -0.08 4.99 -4.30
C ASN A 178 -0.88 6.09 -5.02
N VAL A 179 -1.33 5.80 -6.24
CA VAL A 179 -2.03 6.74 -7.11
C VAL A 179 -3.52 6.41 -7.10
N MET A 180 -4.36 7.44 -6.98
CA MET A 180 -5.81 7.34 -7.15
C MET A 180 -6.30 8.43 -8.08
N VAL A 181 -7.19 8.07 -9.01
CA VAL A 181 -7.84 9.02 -9.92
C VAL A 181 -9.35 9.00 -9.70
N PHE A 182 -9.95 10.17 -9.86
CA PHE A 182 -11.37 10.40 -9.69
C PHE A 182 -11.92 11.18 -10.88
N GLY A 183 -13.05 10.73 -11.43
CA GLY A 183 -13.67 11.31 -12.59
C GLY A 183 -12.87 11.13 -13.89
N GLU A 184 -13.43 11.55 -15.00
CA GLU A 184 -12.78 11.60 -16.30
C GLU A 184 -12.01 12.91 -16.44
N LYS A 185 -10.90 12.90 -17.17
CA LYS A 185 -10.18 14.14 -17.47
C LYS A 185 -11.08 15.11 -18.25
N PRO A 186 -10.79 16.43 -18.23
CA PRO A 186 -11.63 17.44 -18.91
C PRO A 186 -11.81 17.24 -20.43
N ASP A 187 -10.92 16.47 -21.06
CA ASP A 187 -10.98 16.06 -22.47
C ASP A 187 -11.78 14.75 -22.69
N ASN A 188 -12.42 14.23 -21.64
CA ASN A 188 -13.15 12.97 -21.60
C ASN A 188 -12.27 11.72 -21.90
N SER A 189 -10.94 11.84 -21.74
CA SER A 189 -10.04 10.68 -21.85
C SER A 189 -9.80 10.05 -20.48
N ASP A 190 -9.40 8.76 -20.48
CA ASP A 190 -8.95 8.05 -19.30
C ASP A 190 -7.66 8.67 -18.75
N TRP A 191 -7.40 8.38 -17.49
CA TRP A 191 -6.13 8.71 -16.86
C TRP A 191 -5.07 7.69 -17.25
N SER A 192 -3.96 8.18 -17.80
CA SER A 192 -2.81 7.36 -18.14
C SER A 192 -1.80 7.39 -16.98
N VAL A 193 -1.64 6.28 -16.27
CA VAL A 193 -0.72 6.16 -15.13
C VAL A 193 0.46 5.29 -15.52
N GLY A 194 1.68 5.83 -15.41
CA GLY A 194 2.91 5.12 -15.73
C GLY A 194 3.22 4.05 -14.70
N VAL A 195 3.58 2.84 -15.15
CA VAL A 195 4.12 1.77 -14.31
C VAL A 195 5.64 1.88 -14.32
N GLN A 196 6.23 2.08 -13.13
CA GLN A 196 7.67 2.31 -12.96
C GLN A 196 8.49 1.14 -13.47
N GLU A 197 9.59 1.44 -14.17
CA GLU A 197 10.61 0.45 -14.51
C GLU A 197 11.47 0.15 -13.27
N PRO A 198 11.48 -1.11 -12.79
CA PRO A 198 12.12 -1.43 -11.50
C PRO A 198 13.67 -1.45 -11.57
N PHE A 199 14.26 -1.47 -12.75
CA PHE A 199 15.72 -1.54 -12.94
C PHE A 199 16.35 -0.18 -13.27
N LYS A 200 15.51 0.88 -13.38
CA LYS A 200 15.96 2.23 -13.72
C LYS A 200 15.60 3.26 -12.65
N SER A 201 16.04 4.47 -12.90
CA SER A 201 15.77 5.62 -12.02
C SER A 201 14.28 5.92 -11.93
N ARG A 202 13.88 6.53 -10.82
CA ARG A 202 12.50 6.95 -10.61
C ARG A 202 12.02 7.88 -11.74
N GLY A 203 10.85 7.58 -12.30
CA GLY A 203 10.25 8.31 -13.42
C GLY A 203 10.37 7.59 -14.78
N GLU A 204 11.26 6.60 -14.89
CA GLU A 204 11.31 5.72 -16.08
C GLU A 204 10.17 4.70 -15.98
N ILE A 205 9.44 4.48 -17.08
CA ILE A 205 8.27 3.60 -17.07
C ILE A 205 8.42 2.46 -18.08
N ILE A 206 7.88 1.29 -17.73
CA ILE A 206 7.81 0.14 -18.64
C ILE A 206 6.53 0.13 -19.47
N GLY A 207 5.50 0.79 -19.01
CA GLY A 207 4.19 0.78 -19.64
C GLY A 207 3.24 1.76 -18.97
N VAL A 208 2.02 1.82 -19.49
CA VAL A 208 0.98 2.74 -19.04
C VAL A 208 -0.30 1.97 -18.77
N ALA A 209 -0.89 2.22 -17.62
CA ALA A 209 -2.24 1.77 -17.28
C ALA A 209 -3.24 2.92 -17.53
N ASN A 210 -4.24 2.67 -18.35
CA ASN A 210 -5.37 3.59 -18.54
C ASN A 210 -6.49 3.20 -17.59
N ILE A 211 -6.89 4.14 -16.75
CA ILE A 211 -7.85 3.91 -15.66
C ILE A 211 -8.82 5.07 -15.48
N THR A 212 -9.99 4.78 -14.93
CA THR A 212 -10.99 5.79 -14.54
C THR A 212 -11.63 5.37 -13.22
N ASN A 213 -11.64 6.26 -12.23
CA ASN A 213 -12.16 6.00 -10.88
C ASN A 213 -11.51 4.75 -10.21
N GLU A 214 -10.24 4.56 -10.45
CA GLU A 214 -9.47 3.44 -9.91
C GLU A 214 -8.15 3.94 -9.30
N SER A 215 -7.53 3.12 -8.49
CA SER A 215 -6.19 3.31 -7.96
C SER A 215 -5.17 2.43 -8.67
N VAL A 216 -3.92 2.88 -8.69
CA VAL A 216 -2.74 2.11 -9.11
C VAL A 216 -1.78 2.10 -7.93
N VAL A 217 -1.61 0.94 -7.32
CA VAL A 217 -0.77 0.80 -6.11
C VAL A 217 0.31 -0.23 -6.37
N THR A 218 1.56 0.17 -6.16
CA THR A 218 2.72 -0.69 -6.44
C THR A 218 3.50 -1.01 -5.17
N SER A 219 3.73 -2.30 -4.93
CA SER A 219 4.71 -2.83 -3.99
C SER A 219 5.92 -3.35 -4.74
N GLY A 220 7.14 -2.94 -4.36
CA GLY A 220 8.37 -3.32 -5.04
C GLY A 220 9.63 -3.21 -4.17
N ASN A 221 10.64 -4.00 -4.49
CA ASN A 221 11.87 -4.14 -3.70
C ASN A 221 12.95 -3.08 -4.01
N TYR A 222 12.73 -2.22 -4.99
CA TYR A 222 13.70 -1.24 -5.49
C TYR A 222 13.50 0.17 -4.94
N VAL A 223 12.36 0.44 -4.26
CA VAL A 223 12.02 1.79 -3.80
C VAL A 223 12.73 2.13 -2.49
N ARG A 224 12.76 1.18 -1.55
CA ARG A 224 13.31 1.36 -0.21
C ARG A 224 14.08 0.10 0.20
N TYR A 225 15.39 0.22 0.32
CA TYR A 225 16.30 -0.84 0.72
C TYR A 225 17.56 -0.24 1.33
N PHE A 226 18.27 -1.02 2.11
CA PHE A 226 19.65 -0.74 2.49
C PHE A 226 20.58 -1.85 1.99
N GLU A 227 21.87 -1.59 1.98
CA GLU A 227 22.88 -2.56 1.57
C GLU A 227 23.80 -2.89 2.74
N ASP A 228 24.00 -4.18 3.00
CA ASP A 228 25.04 -4.67 3.93
C ASP A 228 25.85 -5.76 3.22
N LYS A 229 27.18 -5.59 3.20
CA LYS A 229 28.13 -6.53 2.57
C LYS A 229 27.80 -6.92 1.13
N GLY A 230 27.26 -5.98 0.35
CA GLY A 230 26.89 -6.20 -1.05
C GLY A 230 25.57 -6.91 -1.27
N VAL A 231 24.79 -7.15 -0.20
CA VAL A 231 23.44 -7.71 -0.27
C VAL A 231 22.42 -6.62 -0.03
N LYS A 232 21.37 -6.56 -0.87
CA LYS A 232 20.25 -5.62 -0.72
C LYS A 232 19.14 -6.21 0.15
N TYR A 233 18.73 -5.45 1.16
CA TYR A 233 17.64 -5.77 2.07
C TYR A 233 16.53 -4.74 1.93
N HIS A 234 15.43 -5.11 1.29
CA HIS A 234 14.30 -4.21 1.07
C HIS A 234 13.29 -4.27 2.22
N HIS A 235 12.43 -3.26 2.27
CA HIS A 235 11.49 -3.01 3.36
C HIS A 235 10.28 -3.95 3.43
N ILE A 236 10.00 -4.73 2.39
CA ILE A 236 8.87 -5.66 2.38
C ILE A 236 9.32 -6.96 3.04
N ILE A 237 9.00 -7.12 4.31
CA ILE A 237 9.34 -8.30 5.10
C ILE A 237 8.24 -9.35 4.95
N ASP A 238 8.63 -10.61 4.78
CA ASP A 238 7.69 -11.75 4.82
C ASP A 238 7.32 -12.08 6.28
N PRO A 239 6.04 -11.94 6.68
CA PRO A 239 5.61 -12.21 8.04
C PRO A 239 5.80 -13.66 8.49
N ARG A 240 6.01 -14.58 7.55
CA ARG A 240 6.20 -16.02 7.82
C ARG A 240 7.64 -16.35 8.20
N THR A 241 8.59 -15.54 7.75
CA THR A 241 10.03 -15.80 7.95
C THR A 241 10.73 -14.73 8.78
N GLY A 242 10.22 -13.48 8.76
CA GLY A 242 10.85 -12.32 9.39
C GLY A 242 12.03 -11.74 8.59
N TYR A 243 12.26 -12.20 7.35
CA TYR A 243 13.25 -11.68 6.43
C TYR A 243 12.57 -10.90 5.28
N PRO A 244 13.32 -10.02 4.57
CA PRO A 244 12.83 -9.47 3.31
C PRO A 244 12.30 -10.58 2.39
N ALA A 245 11.14 -10.37 1.78
CA ALA A 245 10.48 -11.37 0.96
C ALA A 245 11.36 -11.77 -0.23
N ASP A 246 11.72 -13.04 -0.32
CA ASP A 246 12.50 -13.58 -1.43
C ASP A 246 11.56 -14.18 -2.48
N SER A 247 10.85 -13.31 -3.17
CA SER A 247 10.04 -13.66 -4.34
C SER A 247 10.84 -13.47 -5.63
N ASN A 248 10.37 -14.09 -6.71
CA ASN A 248 10.93 -13.87 -8.06
C ASN A 248 10.51 -12.52 -8.67
N LEU A 249 9.84 -11.67 -7.90
CA LEU A 249 9.28 -10.41 -8.35
C LEU A 249 10.20 -9.21 -8.06
N MET A 250 10.15 -8.23 -8.96
CA MET A 250 10.64 -6.88 -8.75
C MET A 250 9.53 -5.98 -8.21
N SER A 251 8.30 -6.13 -8.74
CA SER A 251 7.12 -5.40 -8.28
C SER A 251 5.81 -6.08 -8.62
N VAL A 252 4.78 -5.72 -7.86
CA VAL A 252 3.36 -5.97 -8.16
C VAL A 252 2.63 -4.65 -8.12
N THR A 253 1.95 -4.32 -9.20
CA THR A 253 1.04 -3.17 -9.29
C THR A 253 -0.39 -3.70 -9.32
N VAL A 254 -1.20 -3.28 -8.35
CA VAL A 254 -2.62 -3.63 -8.28
C VAL A 254 -3.45 -2.43 -8.68
N ILE A 255 -4.44 -2.66 -9.55
CA ILE A 255 -5.43 -1.69 -9.98
C ILE A 255 -6.77 -2.08 -9.38
N SER A 256 -7.41 -1.16 -8.66
CA SER A 256 -8.67 -1.42 -7.97
C SER A 256 -9.47 -0.14 -7.72
N GLN A 257 -10.78 -0.26 -7.56
CA GLN A 257 -11.65 0.87 -7.23
C GLN A 257 -11.44 1.39 -5.80
N ASN A 258 -10.91 0.54 -4.92
CA ASN A 258 -10.61 0.87 -3.54
C ASN A 258 -9.10 0.80 -3.31
N SER A 259 -8.49 1.94 -3.05
CA SER A 259 -7.04 2.04 -2.93
C SER A 259 -6.48 1.33 -1.70
N MET A 260 -7.24 1.29 -0.59
CA MET A 260 -6.85 0.54 0.60
C MET A 260 -6.71 -0.96 0.31
N GLU A 261 -7.60 -1.51 -0.49
CA GLU A 261 -7.56 -2.91 -0.93
C GLU A 261 -6.36 -3.16 -1.84
N GLY A 262 -6.11 -2.24 -2.79
CA GLY A 262 -4.93 -2.28 -3.65
C GLY A 262 -3.60 -2.24 -2.88
N ASP A 263 -3.51 -1.43 -1.81
CA ASP A 263 -2.30 -1.29 -0.97
C ASP A 263 -2.00 -2.63 -0.24
N ALA A 264 -2.99 -3.23 0.41
CA ALA A 264 -2.84 -4.51 1.09
C ALA A 264 -2.57 -5.67 0.11
N LEU A 265 -3.32 -5.74 -1.01
CA LEU A 265 -3.18 -6.80 -2.00
C LEU A 265 -1.84 -6.76 -2.73
N SER A 266 -1.32 -5.57 -3.07
CA SER A 266 -0.01 -5.45 -3.74
C SER A 266 1.11 -5.97 -2.86
N THR A 267 1.07 -5.69 -1.55
CA THR A 267 2.04 -6.19 -0.57
C THR A 267 1.91 -7.71 -0.41
N ALA A 268 0.69 -8.22 -0.22
CA ALA A 268 0.45 -9.66 -0.09
C ALA A 268 0.92 -10.42 -1.33
N ALA A 269 0.56 -9.96 -2.52
CA ALA A 269 0.91 -10.61 -3.78
C ALA A 269 2.42 -10.57 -4.05
N PHE A 270 3.11 -9.49 -3.65
CA PHE A 270 4.56 -9.40 -3.74
C PHE A 270 5.26 -10.46 -2.85
N VAL A 271 4.79 -10.64 -1.61
CA VAL A 271 5.31 -11.63 -0.66
C VAL A 271 5.05 -13.05 -1.14
N LEU A 272 3.87 -13.33 -1.70
CA LEU A 272 3.49 -14.65 -2.23
C LEU A 272 4.23 -15.04 -3.51
N GLY A 273 4.75 -14.06 -4.26
CA GLY A 273 5.37 -14.31 -5.57
C GLY A 273 4.36 -14.41 -6.71
N ASP A 274 4.86 -14.68 -7.90
CA ASP A 274 4.08 -14.54 -9.14
C ASP A 274 2.92 -15.53 -9.28
N LYS A 275 3.06 -16.77 -8.79
CA LYS A 275 2.02 -17.80 -8.91
C LYS A 275 0.91 -17.62 -7.87
N GLU A 276 1.27 -17.69 -6.59
CA GLU A 276 0.30 -17.59 -5.49
C GLU A 276 -0.28 -16.18 -5.40
N GLY A 277 0.55 -15.15 -5.63
CA GLY A 277 0.11 -13.76 -5.70
C GLY A 277 -0.88 -13.51 -6.84
N MET A 278 -0.66 -14.07 -8.03
CA MET A 278 -1.60 -14.00 -9.14
C MET A 278 -2.93 -14.68 -8.79
N GLN A 279 -2.88 -15.84 -8.12
CA GLN A 279 -4.08 -16.55 -7.70
C GLN A 279 -4.87 -15.75 -6.65
N LEU A 280 -4.19 -15.12 -5.69
CA LEU A 280 -4.83 -14.23 -4.71
C LEU A 280 -5.57 -13.08 -5.42
N ILE A 281 -4.91 -12.40 -6.34
CA ILE A 281 -5.48 -11.27 -7.08
C ILE A 281 -6.70 -11.70 -7.92
N LYS A 282 -6.60 -12.83 -8.63
CA LYS A 282 -7.71 -13.38 -9.43
C LYS A 282 -8.90 -13.76 -8.54
N ASN A 283 -8.67 -14.42 -7.43
CA ASN A 283 -9.73 -14.82 -6.49
C ASN A 283 -10.43 -13.60 -5.89
N TYR A 284 -9.70 -12.51 -5.68
CA TYR A 284 -10.26 -11.25 -5.18
C TYR A 284 -11.02 -10.48 -6.27
N GLY A 285 -10.69 -10.70 -7.55
CA GLY A 285 -11.29 -10.01 -8.70
C GLY A 285 -10.64 -8.68 -9.06
N ALA A 286 -9.46 -8.36 -8.49
CA ALA A 286 -8.71 -7.16 -8.83
C ALA A 286 -7.93 -7.33 -10.14
N LYS A 287 -7.42 -6.21 -10.69
CA LYS A 287 -6.50 -6.17 -11.83
C LYS A 287 -5.06 -6.06 -11.30
N ALA A 288 -4.09 -6.70 -11.94
CA ALA A 288 -2.70 -6.54 -11.54
C ALA A 288 -1.69 -6.74 -12.68
N ILE A 289 -0.51 -6.14 -12.46
CA ILE A 289 0.69 -6.24 -13.30
C ILE A 289 1.82 -6.71 -12.40
N PHE A 290 2.44 -7.84 -12.75
CA PHE A 290 3.57 -8.43 -12.06
C PHE A 290 4.82 -8.29 -12.92
N ILE A 291 5.90 -7.79 -12.34
CA ILE A 291 7.19 -7.66 -13.01
C ILE A 291 8.20 -8.57 -12.31
N THR A 292 8.78 -9.50 -13.05
CA THR A 292 9.73 -10.49 -12.52
C THR A 292 11.17 -10.01 -12.60
N LYS A 293 12.07 -10.67 -11.83
CA LYS A 293 13.52 -10.42 -11.86
C LYS A 293 14.15 -10.72 -13.25
N ASP A 294 13.56 -11.62 -14.03
CA ASP A 294 13.96 -11.97 -15.40
C ASP A 294 13.22 -11.15 -16.47
N LYS A 295 12.72 -9.96 -16.11
CA LYS A 295 12.06 -8.99 -17.00
C LYS A 295 10.81 -9.49 -17.72
N LYS A 296 10.08 -10.41 -17.13
CA LYS A 296 8.78 -10.83 -17.64
C LYS A 296 7.68 -9.99 -17.02
N VAL A 297 6.69 -9.63 -17.83
CA VAL A 297 5.48 -8.92 -17.41
C VAL A 297 4.31 -9.90 -17.49
N LYS A 298 3.69 -10.17 -16.34
CA LYS A 298 2.48 -10.99 -16.23
C LYS A 298 1.33 -10.11 -15.80
N ILE A 299 0.19 -10.22 -16.45
CA ILE A 299 -0.99 -9.43 -16.12
C ILE A 299 -2.22 -10.32 -15.90
N THR A 300 -3.15 -9.87 -15.10
CA THR A 300 -4.47 -10.51 -15.01
C THR A 300 -5.24 -10.32 -16.32
N SER A 301 -6.11 -11.27 -16.66
CA SER A 301 -6.85 -11.24 -17.94
C SER A 301 -7.71 -10.00 -18.12
N ASN A 302 -8.28 -9.46 -17.02
CA ASN A 302 -9.08 -8.24 -17.00
C ASN A 302 -8.24 -6.94 -17.11
N MET A 303 -6.90 -7.03 -17.20
CA MET A 303 -5.98 -5.90 -17.40
C MET A 303 -5.54 -5.73 -18.86
N ARG A 304 -5.84 -6.69 -19.74
CA ARG A 304 -5.30 -6.73 -21.12
C ARG A 304 -5.65 -5.53 -21.98
N GLN A 305 -6.80 -4.92 -21.76
CA GLN A 305 -7.25 -3.76 -22.54
C GLN A 305 -6.79 -2.43 -21.96
N ASP A 306 -6.38 -2.44 -20.70
CA ASP A 306 -6.09 -1.23 -19.93
C ASP A 306 -4.58 -1.00 -19.75
N PHE A 307 -3.71 -1.98 -20.04
CA PHE A 307 -2.25 -1.85 -19.90
C PHE A 307 -1.52 -2.01 -21.24
N TYR A 308 -0.66 -1.04 -21.51
CA TYR A 308 0.17 -0.97 -22.72
C TYR A 308 1.64 -1.00 -22.31
N LEU A 309 2.33 -2.08 -22.67
CA LEU A 309 3.77 -2.19 -22.50
C LEU A 309 4.48 -1.34 -23.57
N ILE A 310 5.49 -0.57 -23.18
CA ILE A 310 6.32 0.19 -24.13
C ILE A 310 7.20 -0.80 -24.90
N GLU A 311 7.19 -0.72 -26.22
CA GLU A 311 8.01 -1.56 -27.09
C GLU A 311 9.52 -1.28 -26.90
N ASP A 312 10.35 -2.27 -27.21
CA ASP A 312 11.82 -2.19 -27.17
C ASP A 312 12.47 -1.83 -25.83
N ASN A 313 11.76 -2.04 -24.72
CA ASN A 313 12.29 -1.77 -23.36
C ASN A 313 12.97 -3.00 -22.72
N GLY A 314 13.06 -4.12 -23.43
CA GLY A 314 13.68 -5.37 -22.96
C GLY A 314 12.82 -6.18 -22.00
N PHE A 315 11.54 -5.88 -21.89
CA PHE A 315 10.54 -6.66 -21.15
C PHE A 315 9.66 -7.46 -22.13
N GLU A 316 9.25 -8.63 -21.68
CA GLU A 316 8.41 -9.53 -22.47
C GLU A 316 7.09 -9.81 -21.75
N TYR A 317 5.98 -9.75 -22.49
CA TYR A 317 4.74 -10.32 -22.01
C TYR A 317 4.87 -11.84 -21.88
N CYS A 318 4.63 -12.35 -20.66
CA CYS A 318 4.27 -13.75 -20.52
C CYS A 318 2.76 -13.87 -20.71
N SER A 319 2.33 -14.42 -21.85
CA SER A 319 0.98 -14.93 -21.99
C SER A 319 0.77 -15.97 -20.87
N GLU A 320 -0.31 -15.86 -20.10
CA GLU A 320 -0.70 -16.95 -19.21
C GLU A 320 -0.75 -18.23 -20.03
N VAL A 321 0.16 -19.17 -19.76
CA VAL A 321 -0.06 -20.56 -20.13
C VAL A 321 -1.27 -20.98 -19.31
N GLY A 322 -2.40 -21.23 -19.98
CA GLY A 322 -3.65 -21.57 -19.34
C GLY A 322 -3.45 -22.74 -18.36
N LEU A 323 -3.98 -22.58 -17.15
CA LEU A 323 -4.38 -23.69 -16.30
C LEU A 323 -5.86 -23.93 -16.52
#